data_6dab1491dbc7bb845cf8a16034f660fc
#
_entry.id   6dab1491dbc7bb845cf8a16034f660fc
#
_cell.length_a   1.000
_cell.length_b   1.000
_cell.length_c   1.000
_cell.angle_alpha   90.00
_cell.angle_beta   90.00
_cell.angle_gamma   90.00
#
_symmetry.space_group_name_H-M   'P 1'
#
loop_
_entity.id
_entity.type
_entity.pdbx_description
1 polymer ?
#
loop_
_entity_poly.entity_id
_entity_poly.type
_entity_poly.pdbx_seq_one_letter_code
_entity_poly.pdbx_strand_id
1 'polypeptide(L)'
;NRGAFVVLQDSSAIIQLYVTKQAREFVKSLDLGDIIGAIGSVQRSNKGDLFIQMDEWRLLTKSLRPLPDKFHGLADQELRYRQRYVDLIVNPKVRDTFRLRSEIITFLRGYLNAKSFLEVETPMLQVIPGGAVARPFVTHHNALDIDMYLRVAPELYLKRLVVGGFERVYEMNRNFRNEGLSTRHNPEFTMLEFYQAY
;
A
#
# COMPACT_ATOMS: atom_id res chain seq x y z
N ASN A 1 37.85 14.93 -17.09
CA ASN A 1 36.89 15.92 -17.59
C ASN A 1 35.53 15.33 -18.01
N ARG A 2 34.96 14.47 -17.17
CA ARG A 2 33.68 13.81 -17.47
C ARG A 2 32.56 14.45 -16.64
N GLY A 3 31.35 14.56 -17.20
CA GLY A 3 30.13 14.89 -16.44
C GLY A 3 29.83 13.83 -15.38
N ALA A 4 28.72 14.00 -14.67
CA ALA A 4 28.23 13.06 -13.68
C ALA A 4 26.90 12.47 -14.13
N PHE A 5 26.59 11.26 -13.67
CA PHE A 5 25.27 10.66 -13.80
C PHE A 5 24.60 10.62 -12.42
N VAL A 6 23.35 11.10 -12.37
CA VAL A 6 22.50 11.02 -11.21
C VAL A 6 21.35 10.06 -11.55
N VAL A 7 21.08 9.08 -10.69
CA VAL A 7 19.95 8.17 -10.88
C VAL A 7 18.72 8.82 -10.28
N LEU A 8 17.72 9.07 -11.12
CA LEU A 8 16.41 9.56 -10.73
C LEU A 8 15.40 8.43 -10.78
N GLN A 9 14.59 8.31 -9.74
CA GLN A 9 13.52 7.32 -9.64
C GLN A 9 12.21 8.02 -9.35
N ASP A 10 11.16 7.67 -10.09
CA ASP A 10 9.79 8.06 -9.81
C ASP A 10 8.90 6.84 -9.51
N SER A 11 7.58 7.02 -9.58
CA SER A 11 6.61 5.94 -9.36
C SER A 11 6.57 4.91 -10.49
N SER A 12 7.05 5.27 -11.68
CA SER A 12 6.94 4.47 -12.91
C SER A 12 8.24 3.77 -13.28
N ALA A 13 9.39 4.44 -13.15
CA ALA A 13 10.65 3.95 -13.66
C ALA A 13 11.88 4.58 -12.98
N ILE A 14 13.04 4.12 -13.41
CA ILE A 14 14.34 4.68 -13.06
C ILE A 14 14.99 5.18 -14.36
N ILE A 15 15.54 6.40 -14.33
CA ILE A 15 16.28 6.98 -15.45
C ILE A 15 17.57 7.65 -14.94
N GLN A 16 18.57 7.75 -15.79
CA GLN A 16 19.78 8.49 -15.49
C GLN A 16 19.67 9.94 -16.00
N LEU A 17 20.08 10.88 -15.18
CA LEU A 17 20.31 12.26 -15.59
C LEU A 17 21.79 12.44 -15.88
N TYR A 18 22.15 12.88 -17.06
CA TYR A 18 23.51 13.32 -17.35
C TYR A 18 23.66 14.81 -16.99
N VAL A 19 24.55 15.07 -16.08
CA VAL A 19 24.85 16.41 -15.54
C VAL A 19 26.17 16.87 -16.10
N THR A 20 26.16 18.02 -16.78
CA THR A 20 27.36 18.60 -17.36
C THR A 20 28.33 19.09 -16.27
N LYS A 21 29.58 19.35 -16.65
CA LYS A 21 30.61 19.85 -15.73
C LYS A 21 30.20 21.14 -15.03
N GLN A 22 29.44 22.00 -15.72
CA GLN A 22 28.98 23.30 -15.22
C GLN A 22 27.98 23.16 -14.07
N ALA A 23 27.15 22.10 -14.07
CA ALA A 23 26.19 21.82 -13.01
C ALA A 23 26.76 20.89 -11.92
N ARG A 24 28.08 20.73 -11.81
CA ARG A 24 28.71 19.76 -10.88
C ARG A 24 28.51 20.15 -9.41
N GLU A 25 28.40 21.40 -9.09
CA GLU A 25 28.13 21.88 -7.72
C GLU A 25 26.74 21.42 -7.24
N PHE A 26 25.78 21.36 -8.15
CA PHE A 26 24.49 20.77 -7.86
C PHE A 26 24.60 19.33 -7.38
N VAL A 27 25.34 18.48 -8.12
CA VAL A 27 25.50 17.06 -7.73
C VAL A 27 26.13 16.91 -6.35
N LYS A 28 27.06 17.78 -6.00
CA LYS A 28 27.71 17.78 -4.67
C LYS A 28 26.76 18.17 -3.53
N SER A 29 25.71 18.93 -3.83
CA SER A 29 24.71 19.35 -2.85
C SER A 29 23.58 18.31 -2.63
N LEU A 30 23.53 17.27 -3.48
CA LEU A 30 22.52 16.23 -3.40
C LEU A 30 22.90 15.14 -2.43
N ASP A 31 21.88 14.71 -1.68
CA ASP A 31 21.93 13.49 -0.88
C ASP A 31 20.94 12.45 -1.42
N LEU A 32 21.16 11.19 -1.04
CA LEU A 32 20.25 10.11 -1.38
C LEU A 32 18.88 10.35 -0.72
N GLY A 33 17.84 10.31 -1.54
CA GLY A 33 16.47 10.56 -1.10
C GLY A 33 16.01 12.01 -1.30
N ASP A 34 16.86 12.90 -1.79
CA ASP A 34 16.43 14.24 -2.24
C ASP A 34 15.41 14.11 -3.36
N ILE A 35 14.39 14.96 -3.32
CA ILE A 35 13.40 15.08 -4.40
C ILE A 35 13.77 16.26 -5.27
N ILE A 36 14.00 15.99 -6.54
CA ILE A 36 14.41 16.99 -7.52
C ILE A 36 13.46 17.02 -8.72
N GLY A 37 13.30 18.18 -9.32
CA GLY A 37 12.78 18.34 -10.67
C GLY A 37 13.93 18.55 -11.66
N ALA A 38 13.87 17.91 -12.81
CA ALA A 38 14.83 18.08 -13.88
C ALA A 38 14.11 18.23 -15.21
N ILE A 39 14.61 19.16 -16.02
CA ILE A 39 14.18 19.43 -17.40
C ILE A 39 15.37 19.14 -18.32
N GLY A 40 15.11 18.48 -19.43
CA GLY A 40 16.15 18.16 -20.39
C GLY A 40 15.64 17.33 -21.56
N SER A 41 16.54 17.03 -22.48
CA SER A 41 16.27 16.22 -23.67
C SER A 41 16.59 14.75 -23.44
N VAL A 42 15.71 13.87 -23.90
CA VAL A 42 15.95 12.43 -23.85
C VAL A 42 17.00 12.05 -24.89
N GLN A 43 18.03 11.38 -24.45
CA GLN A 43 19.17 10.95 -25.26
C GLN A 43 19.37 9.45 -25.12
N ARG A 44 20.16 8.87 -26.02
CA ARG A 44 20.58 7.48 -25.99
C ARG A 44 22.10 7.36 -25.93
N SER A 45 22.61 6.58 -25.02
CA SER A 45 24.05 6.34 -24.91
C SER A 45 24.58 5.46 -26.07
N ASN A 46 25.88 5.40 -26.25
CA ASN A 46 26.50 4.51 -27.23
C ASN A 46 26.20 3.01 -26.96
N LYS A 47 25.78 2.67 -25.73
CA LYS A 47 25.37 1.32 -25.34
C LYS A 47 23.87 1.08 -25.51
N GLY A 48 23.12 2.10 -25.94
CA GLY A 48 21.67 2.02 -26.13
C GLY A 48 20.84 2.45 -24.93
N ASP A 49 21.43 2.75 -23.77
CA ASP A 49 20.67 3.16 -22.58
C ASP A 49 20.08 4.56 -22.73
N LEU A 50 18.84 4.73 -22.31
CA LEU A 50 18.19 6.04 -22.26
C LEU A 50 18.67 6.85 -21.06
N PHE A 51 18.90 8.14 -21.28
CA PHE A 51 19.18 9.10 -20.23
C PHE A 51 18.59 10.46 -20.59
N ILE A 52 18.46 11.34 -19.60
CA ILE A 52 18.08 12.73 -19.80
C ILE A 52 19.35 13.59 -19.76
N GLN A 53 19.65 14.27 -20.85
CA GLN A 53 20.61 15.38 -20.88
C GLN A 53 19.98 16.54 -20.13
N MET A 54 20.43 16.79 -18.91
CA MET A 54 19.83 17.80 -18.03
C MET A 54 20.23 19.22 -18.46
N ASP A 55 19.22 20.05 -18.70
CA ASP A 55 19.37 21.47 -19.01
C ASP A 55 19.09 22.33 -17.77
N GLU A 56 18.00 22.02 -17.05
CA GLU A 56 17.58 22.74 -15.85
C GLU A 56 17.26 21.76 -14.72
N TRP A 57 17.41 22.23 -13.50
CA TRP A 57 17.09 21.46 -12.31
C TRP A 57 16.58 22.33 -11.17
N ARG A 58 15.85 21.70 -10.25
CA ARG A 58 15.39 22.33 -9.03
C ARG A 58 15.35 21.31 -7.90
N LEU A 59 15.92 21.67 -6.75
CA LEU A 59 15.70 20.93 -5.51
C LEU A 59 14.28 21.24 -5.00
N LEU A 60 13.43 20.21 -4.91
CA LEU A 60 12.05 20.34 -4.45
C LEU A 60 11.94 20.07 -2.96
N THR A 61 12.64 19.04 -2.47
CA THR A 61 12.69 18.70 -1.06
C THR A 61 14.01 18.05 -0.71
N LYS A 62 14.62 18.50 0.38
CA LYS A 62 15.85 17.93 0.94
C LYS A 62 15.54 16.76 1.85
N SER A 63 16.24 15.66 1.67
CA SER A 63 16.20 14.53 2.60
C SER A 63 17.05 14.87 3.83
N LEU A 64 16.38 15.16 4.96
CA LEU A 64 17.08 15.54 6.20
C LEU A 64 17.56 14.33 7.01
N ARG A 65 17.13 13.12 6.64
CA ARG A 65 17.57 11.87 7.25
C ARG A 65 18.15 10.96 6.19
N PRO A 66 19.34 10.38 6.41
CA PRO A 66 19.93 9.48 5.44
C PRO A 66 19.03 8.24 5.23
N LEU A 67 18.92 7.81 3.98
CA LEU A 67 18.31 6.53 3.67
C LEU A 67 19.23 5.38 4.13
N PRO A 68 18.67 4.20 4.43
CA PRO A 68 19.46 3.00 4.68
C PRO A 68 20.42 2.71 3.53
N ASP A 69 21.52 2.00 3.85
CA ASP A 69 22.55 1.64 2.88
C ASP A 69 21.94 1.00 1.62
N LYS A 70 22.40 1.45 0.47
CA LYS A 70 21.96 0.98 -0.85
C LYS A 70 22.12 -0.53 -1.05
N PHE A 71 23.13 -1.14 -0.41
CA PHE A 71 23.45 -2.56 -0.59
C PHE A 71 22.71 -3.48 0.38
N HIS A 72 22.37 -3.00 1.55
CA HIS A 72 21.71 -3.81 2.58
C HIS A 72 20.23 -3.46 2.76
N GLY A 73 19.79 -2.30 2.22
CA GLY A 73 18.43 -1.82 2.37
C GLY A 73 18.01 -1.74 3.84
N LEU A 74 16.72 -1.83 4.09
CA LEU A 74 16.16 -1.99 5.42
C LEU A 74 16.02 -3.51 5.68
N ALA A 75 17.06 -4.15 6.22
CA ALA A 75 17.12 -5.60 6.42
C ALA A 75 16.30 -6.05 7.65
N ASP A 76 16.25 -5.24 8.69
CA ASP A 76 15.49 -5.55 9.90
C ASP A 76 13.98 -5.55 9.62
N GLN A 77 13.32 -6.67 9.90
CA GLN A 77 11.90 -6.88 9.60
C GLN A 77 10.98 -5.99 10.44
N GLU A 78 11.30 -5.79 11.71
CA GLU A 78 10.54 -4.90 12.60
C GLU A 78 10.61 -3.46 12.11
N LEU A 79 11.81 -3.01 11.75
CA LEU A 79 12.01 -1.67 11.21
C LEU A 79 11.26 -1.47 9.89
N ARG A 80 11.21 -2.49 9.02
CA ARG A 80 10.43 -2.48 7.77
C ARG A 80 8.94 -2.32 8.02
N TYR A 81 8.40 -2.93 9.06
CA TYR A 81 7.00 -2.78 9.42
C TYR A 81 6.70 -1.41 10.05
N ARG A 82 7.58 -0.92 10.91
CA ARG A 82 7.42 0.38 11.59
C ARG A 82 7.63 1.57 10.65
N GLN A 83 8.57 1.45 9.72
CA GLN A 83 8.91 2.49 8.75
C GLN A 83 8.59 2.02 7.33
N ARG A 84 7.35 1.61 7.09
CA ARG A 84 6.89 1.10 5.79
C ARG A 84 7.17 2.07 4.64
N TYR A 85 7.08 3.37 4.87
CA TYR A 85 7.39 4.40 3.89
C TYR A 85 8.87 4.36 3.45
N VAL A 86 9.80 4.10 4.37
CA VAL A 86 11.23 3.92 4.03
C VAL A 86 11.42 2.60 3.26
N ASP A 87 10.82 1.51 3.74
CA ASP A 87 10.85 0.21 3.06
C ASP A 87 10.35 0.30 1.60
N LEU A 88 9.30 1.08 1.34
CA LEU A 88 8.79 1.34 -0.01
C LEU A 88 9.76 2.15 -0.88
N ILE A 89 10.59 3.02 -0.29
CA ILE A 89 11.61 3.78 -1.01
C ILE A 89 12.78 2.87 -1.43
N VAL A 90 13.27 2.06 -0.50
CA VAL A 90 14.53 1.32 -0.68
C VAL A 90 14.36 -0.09 -1.23
N ASN A 91 13.17 -0.68 -1.14
CA ASN A 91 12.86 -2.04 -1.57
C ASN A 91 11.80 -2.07 -2.68
N PRO A 92 12.16 -2.01 -3.97
CA PRO A 92 11.20 -2.02 -5.08
C PRO A 92 10.21 -3.19 -5.06
N LYS A 93 10.66 -4.39 -4.69
CA LYS A 93 9.82 -5.60 -4.57
C LYS A 93 8.66 -5.43 -3.59
N VAL A 94 8.81 -4.59 -2.58
CA VAL A 94 7.74 -4.31 -1.61
C VAL A 94 6.62 -3.52 -2.30
N ARG A 95 6.96 -2.54 -3.13
CA ARG A 95 5.97 -1.80 -3.95
C ARG A 95 5.18 -2.73 -4.86
N ASP A 96 5.87 -3.67 -5.51
CA ASP A 96 5.23 -4.64 -6.40
C ASP A 96 4.26 -5.54 -5.64
N THR A 97 4.62 -5.96 -4.42
CA THR A 97 3.72 -6.73 -3.54
C THR A 97 2.44 -5.96 -3.22
N PHE A 98 2.54 -4.67 -2.90
CA PHE A 98 1.34 -3.86 -2.61
C PHE A 98 0.50 -3.58 -3.86
N ARG A 99 1.13 -3.38 -5.03
CA ARG A 99 0.41 -3.26 -6.31
C ARG A 99 -0.35 -4.55 -6.62
N LEU A 100 0.34 -5.69 -6.55
CA LEU A 100 -0.28 -7.01 -6.77
C LEU A 100 -1.46 -7.25 -5.81
N ARG A 101 -1.33 -6.87 -4.53
CA ARG A 101 -2.45 -6.94 -3.59
C ARG A 101 -3.67 -6.14 -4.07
N SER A 102 -3.46 -4.92 -4.55
CA SER A 102 -4.54 -4.07 -5.08
C SER A 102 -5.16 -4.66 -6.33
N GLU A 103 -4.36 -5.22 -7.22
CA GLU A 103 -4.82 -5.90 -8.45
C GLU A 103 -5.67 -7.13 -8.12
N ILE A 104 -5.26 -7.95 -7.14
CA ILE A 104 -6.04 -9.10 -6.66
C ILE A 104 -7.40 -8.66 -6.15
N ILE A 105 -7.46 -7.60 -5.34
CA ILE A 105 -8.73 -7.07 -4.81
C ILE A 105 -9.64 -6.59 -5.97
N THR A 106 -9.08 -5.86 -6.92
CA THR A 106 -9.81 -5.38 -8.10
C THR A 106 -10.35 -6.55 -8.94
N PHE A 107 -9.52 -7.58 -9.14
CA PHE A 107 -9.92 -8.79 -9.86
C PHE A 107 -11.07 -9.51 -9.17
N LEU A 108 -10.99 -9.72 -7.85
CA LEU A 108 -12.04 -10.40 -7.09
C LEU A 108 -13.38 -9.65 -7.15
N ARG A 109 -13.35 -8.32 -7.05
CA ARG A 109 -14.54 -7.48 -7.22
C ARG A 109 -15.13 -7.64 -8.63
N GLY A 110 -14.30 -7.52 -9.66
CA GLY A 110 -14.74 -7.71 -11.04
C GLY A 110 -15.34 -9.09 -11.28
N TYR A 111 -14.72 -10.14 -10.73
CA TYR A 111 -15.20 -11.51 -10.85
C TYR A 111 -16.58 -11.72 -10.20
N LEU A 112 -16.78 -11.22 -8.98
CA LEU A 112 -18.06 -11.34 -8.27
C LEU A 112 -19.16 -10.50 -8.92
N ASN A 113 -18.85 -9.26 -9.31
CA ASN A 113 -19.79 -8.38 -10.02
C ASN A 113 -20.24 -8.99 -11.35
N ALA A 114 -19.33 -9.61 -12.11
CA ALA A 114 -19.65 -10.32 -13.36
C ALA A 114 -20.57 -11.54 -13.14
N LYS A 115 -20.62 -12.07 -11.91
CA LYS A 115 -21.54 -13.15 -11.48
C LYS A 115 -22.81 -12.62 -10.81
N SER A 116 -23.07 -11.32 -10.94
CA SER A 116 -24.25 -10.66 -10.37
C SER A 116 -24.31 -10.67 -8.83
N PHE A 117 -23.14 -10.74 -8.16
CA PHE A 117 -23.10 -10.49 -6.74
C PHE A 117 -23.12 -8.97 -6.48
N LEU A 118 -23.89 -8.56 -5.49
CA LEU A 118 -23.96 -7.18 -5.01
C LEU A 118 -22.90 -6.98 -3.90
N GLU A 119 -21.99 -6.03 -4.08
CA GLU A 119 -21.08 -5.62 -2.99
C GLU A 119 -21.87 -4.80 -1.98
N VAL A 120 -21.74 -5.14 -0.70
CA VAL A 120 -22.42 -4.47 0.40
C VAL A 120 -21.43 -4.14 1.51
N GLU A 121 -21.77 -3.16 2.34
CA GLU A 121 -21.06 -2.82 3.57
C GLU A 121 -22.01 -3.01 4.76
N THR A 122 -21.64 -3.88 5.67
CA THR A 122 -22.39 -4.14 6.90
C THR A 122 -21.68 -3.53 8.12
N PRO A 123 -22.35 -3.34 9.26
CA PRO A 123 -21.76 -2.68 10.41
C PRO A 123 -20.49 -3.36 10.92
N MET A 124 -19.44 -2.57 11.13
CA MET A 124 -18.23 -3.01 11.81
C MET A 124 -18.36 -2.95 13.34
N LEU A 125 -19.15 -2.00 13.86
CA LEU A 125 -19.52 -1.93 15.27
C LEU A 125 -20.83 -2.69 15.46
N GLN A 126 -20.81 -3.71 16.32
CA GLN A 126 -21.94 -4.60 16.55
C GLN A 126 -22.29 -4.64 18.03
N VAL A 127 -23.58 -4.70 18.35
CA VAL A 127 -24.06 -4.84 19.72
C VAL A 127 -23.85 -6.28 20.22
N ILE A 128 -23.99 -7.25 19.32
CA ILE A 128 -23.78 -8.67 19.59
C ILE A 128 -22.76 -9.19 18.58
N PRO A 129 -21.55 -9.60 19.04
CA PRO A 129 -20.58 -10.20 18.14
C PRO A 129 -21.02 -11.62 17.75
N GLY A 130 -20.79 -11.99 16.50
CA GLY A 130 -21.16 -13.32 16.01
C GLY A 130 -20.63 -13.62 14.62
N GLY A 131 -20.95 -14.83 14.12
CA GLY A 131 -20.52 -15.29 12.79
C GLY A 131 -19.17 -16.02 12.78
N ALA A 132 -18.43 -16.03 13.88
CA ALA A 132 -17.21 -16.82 14.05
C ALA A 132 -16.92 -17.05 15.54
N VAL A 133 -16.18 -18.12 15.81
CA VAL A 133 -15.65 -18.38 17.16
C VAL A 133 -14.34 -17.63 17.32
N ALA A 134 -14.43 -16.37 17.75
CA ALA A 134 -13.28 -15.50 17.97
C ALA A 134 -13.56 -14.52 19.11
N ARG A 135 -12.49 -14.06 19.78
CA ARG A 135 -12.59 -13.05 20.83
C ARG A 135 -12.72 -11.66 20.21
N PRO A 136 -13.79 -10.88 20.48
CA PRO A 136 -13.95 -9.54 19.94
C PRO A 136 -13.09 -8.50 20.68
N PHE A 137 -12.80 -7.39 20.03
CA PHE A 137 -12.43 -6.15 20.70
C PHE A 137 -13.69 -5.47 21.21
N VAL A 138 -13.63 -4.93 22.42
CA VAL A 138 -14.75 -4.24 23.07
C VAL A 138 -14.47 -2.73 23.02
N THR A 139 -15.51 -1.95 22.76
CA THR A 139 -15.49 -0.49 22.87
C THR A 139 -16.80 -0.02 23.53
N HIS A 140 -16.87 1.25 23.95
CA HIS A 140 -18.04 1.81 24.61
C HIS A 140 -18.68 2.91 23.75
N HIS A 141 -20.00 2.85 23.59
CA HIS A 141 -20.79 3.88 22.90
C HIS A 141 -21.29 4.89 23.93
N ASN A 142 -20.62 6.02 24.07
CA ASN A 142 -20.88 7.02 25.12
C ASN A 142 -22.31 7.54 25.15
N ALA A 143 -22.91 7.81 23.98
CA ALA A 143 -24.26 8.39 23.90
C ALA A 143 -25.38 7.41 24.29
N LEU A 144 -25.15 6.12 24.13
CA LEU A 144 -26.11 5.07 24.48
C LEU A 144 -25.77 4.36 25.79
N ASP A 145 -24.61 4.62 26.35
CA ASP A 145 -24.06 3.97 27.55
C ASP A 145 -24.09 2.43 27.45
N ILE A 146 -23.64 1.90 26.32
CA ILE A 146 -23.59 0.45 26.05
C ILE A 146 -22.22 0.03 25.53
N ASP A 147 -21.83 -1.20 25.82
CA ASP A 147 -20.68 -1.82 25.17
C ASP A 147 -21.03 -2.25 23.74
N MET A 148 -20.08 -2.02 22.84
CA MET A 148 -20.13 -2.48 21.47
C MET A 148 -18.86 -3.25 21.13
N TYR A 149 -18.92 -4.02 20.08
CA TYR A 149 -17.87 -4.93 19.66
C TYR A 149 -17.44 -4.65 18.24
N LEU A 150 -16.12 -4.63 18.00
CA LEU A 150 -15.62 -4.70 16.63
C LEU A 150 -15.91 -6.09 16.08
N ARG A 151 -16.51 -6.17 14.90
CA ARG A 151 -17.00 -7.44 14.32
C ARG A 151 -15.89 -8.45 14.12
N VAL A 152 -16.18 -9.70 14.41
CA VAL A 152 -15.30 -10.85 14.12
C VAL A 152 -15.58 -11.44 12.73
N ALA A 153 -16.79 -11.23 12.20
CA ALA A 153 -17.24 -11.62 10.86
C ALA A 153 -18.51 -10.84 10.46
N PRO A 154 -18.79 -10.64 9.17
CA PRO A 154 -20.03 -10.02 8.67
C PRO A 154 -21.19 -11.02 8.50
N GLU A 155 -21.01 -12.30 8.77
CA GLU A 155 -21.88 -13.43 8.44
C GLU A 155 -23.37 -13.17 8.73
N LEU A 156 -23.71 -12.78 9.97
CA LEU A 156 -25.11 -12.64 10.38
C LEU A 156 -25.82 -11.50 9.64
N TYR A 157 -25.11 -10.44 9.30
CA TYR A 157 -25.66 -9.33 8.53
C TYR A 157 -25.84 -9.70 7.06
N LEU A 158 -24.88 -10.40 6.46
CA LEU A 158 -24.98 -10.87 5.08
C LEU A 158 -26.16 -11.85 4.93
N LYS A 159 -26.34 -12.77 5.88
CA LYS A 159 -27.50 -13.68 5.90
C LYS A 159 -28.82 -12.93 6.01
N ARG A 160 -28.92 -11.85 6.79
CA ARG A 160 -30.10 -11.00 6.85
C ARG A 160 -30.42 -10.34 5.51
N LEU A 161 -29.41 -9.94 4.76
CA LEU A 161 -29.60 -9.37 3.42
C LEU A 161 -30.13 -10.42 2.44
N VAL A 162 -29.66 -11.67 2.54
CA VAL A 162 -30.21 -12.78 1.75
C VAL A 162 -31.68 -13.04 2.10
N VAL A 163 -32.01 -13.08 3.39
CA VAL A 163 -33.43 -13.18 3.86
C VAL A 163 -34.27 -12.00 3.36
N GLY A 164 -33.65 -10.81 3.27
CA GLY A 164 -34.30 -9.61 2.73
C GLY A 164 -34.49 -9.59 1.21
N GLY A 165 -34.05 -10.65 0.50
CA GLY A 165 -34.29 -10.82 -0.93
C GLY A 165 -33.09 -10.52 -1.85
N PHE A 166 -31.91 -10.22 -1.31
CA PHE A 166 -30.69 -10.15 -2.13
C PHE A 166 -30.12 -11.56 -2.34
N GLU A 167 -30.35 -12.14 -3.48
CA GLU A 167 -29.96 -13.53 -3.77
C GLU A 167 -28.45 -13.77 -3.74
N ARG A 168 -27.65 -12.76 -4.08
CA ARG A 168 -26.19 -12.83 -4.16
C ARG A 168 -25.57 -11.56 -3.58
N VAL A 169 -24.87 -11.72 -2.47
CA VAL A 169 -24.21 -10.62 -1.78
C VAL A 169 -22.78 -10.99 -1.43
N TYR A 170 -21.90 -10.01 -1.40
CA TYR A 170 -20.58 -10.16 -0.85
C TYR A 170 -20.12 -8.89 -0.14
N GLU A 171 -19.20 -9.06 0.79
CA GLU A 171 -18.49 -7.97 1.44
C GLU A 171 -17.01 -8.28 1.45
N MET A 172 -16.21 -7.30 1.04
CA MET A 172 -14.76 -7.35 1.15
C MET A 172 -14.30 -6.21 2.05
N ASN A 173 -14.10 -6.51 3.33
CA ASN A 173 -13.88 -5.49 4.33
C ASN A 173 -13.07 -6.01 5.53
N ARG A 174 -12.86 -5.18 6.54
CA ARG A 174 -12.09 -5.48 7.74
C ARG A 174 -12.89 -6.28 8.75
N ASN A 175 -12.20 -7.26 9.33
CA ASN A 175 -12.64 -7.97 10.52
C ASN A 175 -11.57 -7.90 11.59
N PHE A 176 -11.96 -8.10 12.85
CA PHE A 176 -11.13 -7.89 14.03
C PHE A 176 -11.22 -9.10 14.95
N ARG A 177 -10.08 -9.64 15.38
CA ARG A 177 -10.01 -10.74 16.32
C ARG A 177 -8.97 -10.46 17.37
N ASN A 178 -9.39 -10.34 18.63
CA ASN A 178 -8.53 -10.04 19.78
C ASN A 178 -7.88 -11.33 20.31
N GLU A 179 -6.99 -11.86 19.49
CA GLU A 179 -6.30 -13.13 19.73
C GLU A 179 -4.80 -12.96 19.58
N GLY A 180 -4.04 -14.05 19.68
CA GLY A 180 -2.59 -14.02 19.57
C GLY A 180 -2.08 -13.55 18.19
N LEU A 181 -0.90 -12.96 18.19
CA LEU A 181 -0.21 -12.50 16.98
C LEU A 181 0.71 -13.58 16.44
N SER A 182 0.77 -13.70 15.12
CA SER A 182 1.78 -14.51 14.42
C SER A 182 2.12 -13.89 13.07
N THR A 183 3.08 -14.46 12.37
CA THR A 183 3.43 -14.04 11.00
C THR A 183 2.28 -14.15 10.00
N ARG A 184 1.22 -14.89 10.34
CA ARG A 184 0.04 -15.13 9.49
C ARG A 184 -1.26 -14.59 10.09
N HIS A 185 -1.25 -14.11 11.33
CA HIS A 185 -2.44 -13.66 12.04
C HIS A 185 -2.23 -12.26 12.59
N ASN A 186 -2.98 -11.32 12.08
CA ASN A 186 -3.09 -9.95 12.59
C ASN A 186 -4.46 -9.77 13.28
N PRO A 187 -4.55 -8.91 14.29
CA PRO A 187 -5.82 -8.64 14.97
C PRO A 187 -6.83 -7.93 14.06
N GLU A 188 -6.37 -7.25 13.02
CA GLU A 188 -7.16 -6.61 11.98
C GLU A 188 -6.73 -7.16 10.62
N PHE A 189 -7.68 -7.64 9.82
CA PHE A 189 -7.40 -8.23 8.51
C PHE A 189 -8.55 -8.02 7.54
N THR A 190 -8.25 -8.06 6.24
CA THR A 190 -9.27 -8.03 5.19
C THR A 190 -9.78 -9.44 4.94
N MET A 191 -11.11 -9.60 4.91
CA MET A 191 -11.79 -10.83 4.57
C MET A 191 -12.73 -10.57 3.38
N LEU A 192 -12.87 -11.56 2.52
CA LEU A 192 -13.96 -11.68 1.55
C LEU A 192 -14.94 -12.72 2.08
N GLU A 193 -16.20 -12.34 2.20
CA GLU A 193 -17.29 -13.25 2.54
C GLU A 193 -18.45 -13.03 1.58
N PHE A 194 -19.06 -14.11 1.10
CA PHE A 194 -20.15 -14.02 0.12
C PHE A 194 -21.19 -15.11 0.38
N TYR A 195 -22.42 -14.81 0.01
CA TYR A 195 -23.57 -15.71 0.14
C TYR A 195 -24.38 -15.70 -1.14
N GLN A 196 -24.88 -16.88 -1.49
CA GLN A 196 -25.80 -17.05 -2.60
C GLN A 196 -26.96 -17.94 -2.12
N ALA A 197 -28.19 -17.47 -2.40
CA ALA A 197 -29.39 -18.27 -2.29
C ALA A 197 -29.61 -19.08 -3.58
N TYR A 198 -30.06 -20.32 -3.45
CA TYR A 198 -30.38 -21.28 -4.54
C TYR A 198 -29.23 -21.76 -5.39
#